data_0bd40126642b9869e9d63424a7208c68
#
_entry.id   0bd40126642b9869e9d63424a7208c68
#
_cell.length_a   1.000
_cell.length_b   1.000
_cell.length_c   1.000
_cell.angle_alpha   90.00
_cell.angle_beta   90.00
_cell.angle_gamma   90.00
#
_symmetry.space_group_name_H-M   'P 1'
#
loop_
_entity.id
_entity.type
_entity.pdbx_description
1 polymer ?
#
loop_
_entity_poly.entity_id
_entity_poly.type
_entity_poly.pdbx_seq_one_letter_code
_entity_poly.pdbx_strand_id
1 'polypeptide(L)' 'MMYYYELKNTKTGHCFTATAKNTKDACAQHDYKAKDCKVIYKASV' A
#
# COMPACT_ATOMS: atom_id res chain seq x y z
N MET A 1 -5.98 10.48 -10.17
CA MET A 1 -4.70 9.90 -10.56
C MET A 1 -4.44 8.62 -9.80
N MET A 2 -3.84 7.66 -10.47
CA MET A 2 -3.53 6.37 -9.85
C MET A 2 -2.02 6.23 -9.66
N TYR A 3 -1.64 5.48 -8.65
CA TYR A 3 -0.24 5.20 -8.35
C TYR A 3 -0.07 3.70 -8.14
N TYR A 4 1.09 3.20 -8.54
CA TYR A 4 1.54 1.86 -8.19
C TYR A 4 2.30 1.96 -6.88
N TYR A 5 1.90 1.13 -5.91
CA TYR A 5 2.53 1.11 -4.59
C TYR A 5 3.14 -0.25 -4.31
N GLU A 6 4.33 -0.25 -3.71
CA GLU A 6 4.88 -1.40 -3.03
C GLU A 6 4.88 -1.07 -1.54
N LEU A 7 4.23 -1.92 -0.77
CA LEU A 7 3.98 -1.66 0.64
C LEU A 7 4.37 -2.86 1.49
N LYS A 8 4.59 -2.59 2.78
CA LYS A 8 4.86 -3.62 3.77
C LYS A 8 3.93 -3.44 4.96
N ASN A 9 3.29 -4.53 5.38
CA ASN A 9 2.53 -4.53 6.62
C ASN A 9 3.52 -4.67 7.77
N THR A 10 3.58 -3.63 8.64
CA THR A 10 4.57 -3.58 9.71
C THR A 10 4.25 -4.51 10.87
N LYS A 11 3.00 -4.98 10.99
CA LYS A 11 2.62 -5.94 12.03
C LYS A 11 3.06 -7.35 11.70
N THR A 12 2.92 -7.74 10.43
CA THR A 12 3.19 -9.13 10.01
C THR A 12 4.48 -9.27 9.23
N GLY A 13 5.02 -8.16 8.71
CA GLY A 13 6.15 -8.17 7.81
C GLY A 13 5.80 -8.54 6.38
N HIS A 14 4.53 -8.71 6.06
CA HIS A 14 4.09 -9.10 4.72
C HIS A 14 4.24 -7.95 3.73
N CYS A 15 4.88 -8.22 2.60
CA CYS A 15 5.03 -7.25 1.51
C CYS A 15 3.95 -7.50 0.46
N PHE A 16 3.38 -6.43 -0.08
CA PHE A 16 2.32 -6.53 -1.08
C PHE A 16 2.37 -5.33 -2.02
N THR A 17 1.68 -5.43 -3.14
CA THR A 17 1.58 -4.37 -4.12
C THR A 17 0.11 -4.03 -4.37
N ALA A 18 -0.14 -2.77 -4.73
CA ALA A 18 -1.49 -2.32 -5.07
C ALA A 18 -1.42 -1.10 -5.97
N THR A 19 -2.45 -0.91 -6.78
CA THR A 19 -2.63 0.29 -7.58
C THR A 19 -3.86 1.02 -7.06
N ALA A 20 -3.68 2.26 -6.63
CA ALA A 20 -4.75 3.04 -6.02
C ALA A 20 -4.44 4.53 -6.12
N LYS A 21 -5.42 5.36 -5.80
CA LYS A 21 -5.24 6.82 -5.83
C LYS A 21 -4.49 7.35 -4.61
N ASN A 22 -4.45 6.59 -3.52
CA ASN A 22 -3.72 6.97 -2.31
C ASN A 22 -3.35 5.72 -1.52
N THR A 23 -2.50 5.91 -0.50
CA THR A 23 -2.01 4.81 0.33
C THR A 23 -3.12 4.12 1.11
N LYS A 24 -4.08 4.89 1.61
CA LYS A 24 -5.19 4.34 2.37
C LYS A 24 -6.00 3.34 1.53
N ASP A 25 -6.30 3.71 0.29
CA ASP A 25 -7.04 2.82 -0.60
C ASP A 25 -6.21 1.59 -0.99
N ALA A 26 -4.91 1.77 -1.20
CA ALA A 26 -4.01 0.66 -1.50
C ALA A 26 -4.01 -0.39 -0.38
N CYS A 27 -3.93 0.07 0.87
CA CYS A 27 -3.98 -0.84 2.03
C CYS A 27 -5.34 -1.51 2.18
N ALA A 28 -6.41 -0.77 1.93
CA ALA A 28 -7.78 -1.29 2.05
C ALA A 28 -8.04 -2.44 1.08
N GLN A 29 -7.39 -2.47 -0.09
CA GLN A 29 -7.53 -3.57 -1.04
C GLN A 29 -7.08 -4.91 -0.45
N HIS A 30 -6.23 -4.88 0.57
CA HIS A 30 -5.70 -6.06 1.25
C HIS A 30 -6.26 -6.22 2.66
N ASP A 31 -7.31 -5.48 3.01
CA ASP A 31 -7.90 -5.45 4.35
C ASP A 31 -6.93 -5.00 5.45
N TYR A 32 -5.95 -4.19 5.09
CA TYR A 32 -5.01 -3.61 6.04
C TYR A 32 -5.38 -2.16 6.36
N LYS A 33 -5.02 -1.73 7.56
CA LYS A 33 -5.16 -0.32 7.96
C LYS A 33 -3.92 0.46 7.49
N ALA A 34 -4.14 1.67 6.99
CA ALA A 34 -3.05 2.50 6.48
C ALA A 34 -1.95 2.72 7.53
N LYS A 35 -2.32 2.84 8.81
CA LYS A 35 -1.37 3.04 9.90
C LYS A 35 -0.41 1.87 10.09
N ASP A 36 -0.78 0.68 9.61
CA ASP A 36 0.03 -0.53 9.74
C ASP A 36 0.85 -0.80 8.47
N CYS A 37 0.78 0.08 7.48
CA CYS A 37 1.44 -0.10 6.21
C CYS A 37 2.54 0.93 6.02
N LYS A 38 3.65 0.49 5.44
CA LYS A 38 4.76 1.36 5.08
C LYS A 38 4.94 1.33 3.57
N VAL A 39 5.00 2.51 2.94
CA VAL A 39 5.27 2.61 1.51
C VAL A 39 6.76 2.40 1.28
N ILE A 40 7.10 1.38 0.48
CA ILE A 40 8.47 1.07 0.10
C ILE A 40 8.80 1.76 -1.23
N TYR A 41 7.85 1.79 -2.14
CA TYR A 41 8.03 2.36 -3.47
C TYR A 41 6.69 2.89 -3.98
N LYS A 42 6.73 3.99 -4.73
CA LYS A 42 5.54 4.62 -5.31
C LYS A 42 5.90 5.15 -6.69
N ALA A 43 5.06 4.90 -7.66
CA ALA A 43 5.23 5.42 -9.00
C ALA A 43 3.88 5.82 -9.59
N SER A 44 3.88 6.86 -10.43
CA SER A 44 2.68 7.24 -11.19
C SER A 44 2.40 6.19 -12.26
N VAL A 45 1.12 5.96 -12.48
CA VAL A 45 0.68 4.99 -13.50
C VAL A 45 0.07 5.73 -14.68
#